data_744a90b475e8c628589483a2feb901ed
#
_entry.id   744a90b475e8c628589483a2feb901ed
#
_cell.length_a   1.000
_cell.length_b   1.000
_cell.length_c   1.000
_cell.angle_alpha   90.00
_cell.angle_beta   90.00
_cell.angle_gamma   90.00
#
_symmetry.space_group_name_H-M   'P 1'
#
loop_
_entity.id
_entity.type
_entity.pdbx_description
1 polymer ?
#
loop_
_entity_poly.entity_id
_entity_poly.type
_entity_poly.pdbx_seq_one_letter_code
_entity_poly.pdbx_strand_id
1 'polypeptide(L)' 'MNKGTVKWLNAEKGYGFITGENGSDVFVHFSGIVADGFKTLEEGQSVTFDIEQGAKGAQAVNVTVVA' A
#
# COMPACT_ATOMS: atom_id res chain seq x y z
N MET A 1 11.63 6.69 -0.14
CA MET A 1 10.63 5.89 -0.87
C MET A 1 10.96 4.42 -0.70
N ASN A 2 9.99 3.64 -0.31
CA ASN A 2 10.17 2.21 -0.09
C ASN A 2 9.54 1.42 -1.22
N LYS A 3 10.04 0.21 -1.42
CA LYS A 3 9.47 -0.72 -2.41
C LYS A 3 8.82 -1.89 -1.69
N GLY A 4 7.79 -2.41 -2.29
CA GLY A 4 7.10 -3.56 -1.73
C GLY A 4 6.19 -4.20 -2.74
N THR A 5 5.44 -5.20 -2.25
CA THR A 5 4.50 -5.95 -3.05
C THR A 5 3.17 -5.98 -2.33
N VAL A 6 2.09 -5.80 -3.06
CA VAL A 6 0.75 -5.85 -2.48
C VAL A 6 0.49 -7.26 -1.98
N LYS A 7 0.23 -7.39 -0.68
CA LYS A 7 -0.10 -8.67 -0.07
C LYS A 7 -1.58 -8.99 -0.30
N TRP A 8 -2.44 -8.06 0.06
CA TRP A 8 -3.86 -8.13 -0.25
C TRP A 8 -4.50 -6.75 -0.04
N LEU A 9 -5.64 -6.57 -0.65
CA LEU A 9 -6.39 -5.33 -0.53
C LEU A 9 -7.88 -5.66 -0.50
N ASN A 10 -8.61 -5.05 0.44
CA ASN A 10 -10.05 -5.22 0.55
C ASN A 10 -10.74 -3.93 0.14
N ALA A 11 -11.29 -3.92 -1.06
CA ALA A 11 -11.95 -2.73 -1.60
C ALA A 11 -13.18 -2.32 -0.81
N GLU A 12 -13.91 -3.28 -0.26
CA GLU A 12 -15.10 -2.97 0.52
C GLU A 12 -14.78 -2.28 1.83
N LYS A 13 -13.70 -2.70 2.47
CA LYS A 13 -13.27 -2.12 3.74
C LYS A 13 -12.38 -0.90 3.56
N GLY A 14 -11.80 -0.73 2.37
CA GLY A 14 -10.98 0.42 2.04
C GLY A 14 -9.55 0.36 2.56
N TYR A 15 -9.02 -0.84 2.83
CA TYR A 15 -7.64 -0.98 3.30
C TYR A 15 -7.05 -2.33 2.91
N GLY A 16 -5.75 -2.45 3.11
CA GLY A 16 -5.03 -3.69 2.84
C GLY A 16 -3.63 -3.64 3.43
N PHE A 17 -2.77 -4.53 2.94
CA PHE A 17 -1.39 -4.62 3.39
C PHE A 17 -0.43 -4.75 2.22
N ILE A 18 0.73 -4.14 2.39
CA ILE A 18 1.86 -4.24 1.47
C ILE A 18 2.99 -4.91 2.22
N THR A 19 3.62 -5.90 1.60
CA THR A 19 4.82 -6.52 2.15
C THR A 19 6.03 -5.74 1.64
N GLY A 20 6.76 -5.12 2.55
CA GLY A 20 7.97 -4.37 2.21
C GLY A 20 9.13 -5.28 1.85
N GLU A 21 10.19 -4.70 1.31
CA GLU A 21 11.38 -5.46 0.92
C GLU A 21 12.01 -6.23 2.08
N ASN A 22 11.88 -5.71 3.28
CA ASN A 22 12.41 -6.36 4.49
C ASN A 22 11.49 -7.45 5.04
N GLY A 23 10.40 -7.76 4.35
CA GLY A 23 9.45 -8.79 4.77
C GLY A 23 8.40 -8.35 5.77
N SER A 24 8.41 -7.09 6.17
CA SER A 24 7.40 -6.55 7.10
C SER A 24 6.15 -6.13 6.37
N ASP A 25 5.00 -6.44 6.96
CA ASP A 25 3.72 -5.98 6.42
C ASP A 25 3.45 -4.54 6.88
N VAL A 26 2.99 -3.71 5.95
CA VAL A 26 2.66 -2.32 6.22
C VAL A 26 1.20 -2.09 5.85
N PHE A 27 0.45 -1.50 6.77
CA PHE A 27 -0.95 -1.16 6.53
C PHE A 27 -1.06 -0.07 5.47
N VAL A 28 -2.04 -0.20 4.59
CA VAL A 28 -2.34 0.83 3.59
C VAL A 28 -3.85 1.08 3.55
N HIS A 29 -4.22 2.35 3.57
CA HIS A 29 -5.60 2.77 3.40
C HIS A 29 -5.76 3.32 1.97
N PHE A 30 -6.97 3.20 1.40
CA PHE A 30 -7.22 3.69 0.05
C PHE A 30 -6.82 5.15 -0.16
N SER A 31 -6.98 5.98 0.86
CA SER A 31 -6.57 7.38 0.77
C SER A 31 -5.08 7.56 0.53
N GLY A 32 -4.27 6.56 0.85
CA GLY A 32 -2.84 6.59 0.64
C GLY A 32 -2.39 6.10 -0.73
N ILE A 33 -3.31 5.68 -1.57
CA ILE A 33 -2.98 5.16 -2.90
C ILE A 33 -3.08 6.28 -3.93
N VAL A 34 -2.00 6.46 -4.69
CA VAL A 34 -1.97 7.40 -5.81
C VAL A 34 -2.18 6.60 -7.09
N ALA A 35 -3.37 6.72 -7.68
CA ALA A 35 -3.68 5.99 -8.89
C ALA A 35 -4.64 6.81 -9.75
N ASP A 36 -4.39 6.83 -11.04
CA ASP A 36 -5.26 7.52 -11.99
C ASP A 36 -6.50 6.67 -12.24
N GLY A 37 -7.65 7.19 -11.82
CA GLY A 37 -8.93 6.57 -12.09
C GLY A 37 -9.35 5.47 -11.12
N PHE A 38 -8.49 4.53 -10.81
CA PHE A 38 -8.80 3.42 -9.90
C PHE A 38 -7.88 3.44 -8.70
N LYS A 39 -8.46 3.48 -7.51
CA LYS A 39 -7.70 3.41 -6.26
C LYS A 39 -7.67 2.00 -5.73
N THR A 40 -7.44 1.04 -6.60
CA THR A 40 -7.34 -0.36 -6.21
C THR A 40 -6.01 -0.93 -6.66
N LEU A 41 -5.50 -1.86 -5.86
CA LEU A 41 -4.28 -2.58 -6.15
C LEU A 41 -4.62 -4.06 -6.23
N GLU A 42 -3.84 -4.80 -7.01
CA GLU A 42 -4.01 -6.24 -7.12
C GLU A 42 -2.91 -6.94 -6.33
N GLU A 43 -3.23 -8.12 -5.80
CA GLU A 43 -2.25 -8.95 -5.12
C GLU A 43 -1.06 -9.22 -6.03
N GLY A 44 0.13 -9.08 -5.46
CA GLY A 44 1.37 -9.35 -6.18
C GLY A 44 1.90 -8.19 -7.00
N GLN A 45 1.18 -7.08 -7.10
CA GLN A 45 1.71 -5.91 -7.80
C GLN A 45 2.89 -5.30 -7.05
N SER A 46 3.87 -4.84 -7.79
CA SER A 46 5.01 -4.10 -7.21
C SER A 46 4.61 -2.64 -7.04
N VAL A 47 4.92 -2.08 -5.89
CA VAL A 47 4.57 -0.70 -5.56
C VAL A 47 5.74 0.01 -4.89
N THR A 48 5.73 1.33 -4.95
CA THR A 48 6.58 2.18 -4.12
C THR A 48 5.68 2.96 -3.18
N PHE A 49 6.20 3.27 -2.00
CA PHE A 49 5.42 3.97 -1.00
C PHE A 49 6.32 4.64 0.02
N ASP A 50 5.74 5.59 0.76
CA ASP A 50 6.38 6.19 1.91
C ASP A 50 5.72 5.65 3.17
N ILE A 51 6.42 5.69 4.29
CA ILE A 51 5.89 5.22 5.57
C ILE A 51 5.61 6.43 6.45
N GLU A 52 4.42 6.45 7.03
CA GLU A 52 4.00 7.51 7.92
C GLU A 52 3.39 6.88 9.17
N GLN A 53 3.58 7.50 10.32
CA GLN A 53 2.98 7.03 11.55
C GLN A 53 1.52 7.43 11.61
N GLY A 54 0.65 6.45 11.67
CA GLY A 54 -0.79 6.66 11.79
C GLY A 54 -1.30 6.20 13.15
N ALA A 55 -2.61 6.25 13.33
CA ALA A 55 -3.25 5.87 14.58
C ALA A 55 -3.01 4.39 14.93
N LYS A 56 -2.81 3.56 13.93
CA LYS A 56 -2.59 2.11 14.09
C LYS A 56 -1.13 1.71 13.93
N GLY A 57 -0.21 2.68 13.96
CA GLY A 57 1.20 2.42 13.73
C GLY A 57 1.66 2.85 12.35
N ALA A 58 2.67 2.22 11.81
CA ALA A 58 3.21 2.57 10.50
C ALA A 58 2.20 2.24 9.41
N GLN A 59 2.02 3.17 8.48
CA GLN A 59 1.15 2.95 7.34
C GLN A 59 1.79 3.49 6.06
N ALA A 60 1.46 2.86 4.95
CA ALA A 60 1.96 3.27 3.65
C ALA A 60 1.14 4.44 3.12
N VAL A 61 1.82 5.45 2.60
CA VAL A 61 1.20 6.60 1.95
C VAL A 61 1.90 6.82 0.62
N ASN A 62 1.26 7.60 -0.26
CA ASN A 62 1.81 7.86 -1.60
C ASN A 62 2.12 6.57 -2.35
N VAL A 63 1.27 5.57 -2.19
CA VAL A 63 1.47 4.26 -2.82
C VAL A 63 1.26 4.38 -4.32
N THR A 64 2.28 3.99 -5.08
CA THR A 64 2.26 4.09 -6.54
C THR A 64 2.65 2.73 -7.14
N VAL A 65 1.88 2.28 -8.12
CA VAL A 65 2.19 1.03 -8.81
C VAL A 65 3.41 1.23 -9.70
N VAL A 66 4.33 0.29 -9.62
CA VAL A 66 5.51 0.25 -10.48
C VAL A 66 5.19 -0.65 -11.66
N ALA A 67 5.24 -0.08 -12.83
CA ALA A 67 4.95 -0.83 -14.05
C ALA A 67 6.02 -1.87 -14.37
#